data_151f89c292b48414448a3da988d61540
#
_entry.id   151f89c292b48414448a3da988d61540
#
_cell.length_a   1.000
_cell.length_b   1.000
_cell.length_c   1.000
_cell.angle_alpha   90.00
_cell.angle_beta   90.00
_cell.angle_gamma   90.00
#
_symmetry.space_group_name_H-M   'P 1'
#
loop_
_entity.id
_entity.type
_entity.pdbx_description
1 polymer ?
#
loop_
_entity_poly.entity_id
_entity_poly.type
_entity_poly.pdbx_seq_one_letter_code
_entity_poly.pdbx_strand_id
1 'polypeptide(L)'
;MVDDEYKAWIANIKDRIKHSQIKASVKVNYELLDLYWDIGRDIVAKQKNAKWSDAFLTTMSKDLQKTFPDMSGFSVQNLKSIRYWYKFYNSDENGLQAVSQMELIEKMVKGIPWGYNQRIMYKCKDIQEALFYIQKTMDNGWSRTVLEHQIDGGLYSRQGKAVTNFQLKLPEPQSDLAEQTLKNPYNFDFLTLREEYDEKELEEALINQITQFLLELGTSTALRN
;
A
#
# COMPACT_ATOMS: atom_id res chain seq x y z
N MET A 1 25.33 -23.57 -29.43
CA MET A 1 25.91 -22.47 -28.63
C MET A 1 24.86 -21.38 -28.60
N VAL A 2 24.41 -21.00 -27.42
CA VAL A 2 23.49 -19.87 -27.27
C VAL A 2 24.36 -18.62 -27.39
N ASP A 3 24.12 -17.84 -28.43
CA ASP A 3 24.87 -16.62 -28.77
C ASP A 3 24.77 -15.58 -27.66
N ASP A 4 25.79 -14.75 -27.46
CA ASP A 4 25.80 -13.70 -26.45
C ASP A 4 24.71 -12.64 -26.72
N GLU A 5 24.34 -12.45 -27.98
CA GLU A 5 23.19 -11.64 -28.39
C GLU A 5 21.88 -12.18 -27.80
N TYR A 6 21.64 -13.51 -27.87
CA TYR A 6 20.47 -14.14 -27.27
C TYR A 6 20.44 -13.99 -25.75
N LYS A 7 21.59 -14.15 -25.08
CA LYS A 7 21.68 -13.97 -23.61
C LYS A 7 21.34 -12.54 -23.21
N ALA A 8 21.86 -11.53 -23.93
CA ALA A 8 21.54 -10.14 -23.68
C ALA A 8 20.06 -9.83 -23.92
N TRP A 9 19.48 -10.37 -24.99
CA TRP A 9 18.06 -10.21 -25.30
C TRP A 9 17.16 -10.84 -24.23
N ILE A 10 17.45 -12.07 -23.81
CA ILE A 10 16.71 -12.74 -22.73
C ILE A 10 16.85 -12.02 -21.38
N ALA A 11 18.04 -11.46 -21.06
CA ALA A 11 18.21 -10.63 -19.87
C ALA A 11 17.30 -9.41 -19.89
N ASN A 12 17.23 -8.71 -21.03
CA ASN A 12 16.34 -7.57 -21.20
C ASN A 12 14.85 -7.96 -21.04
N ILE A 13 14.42 -9.10 -21.59
CA ILE A 13 13.05 -9.60 -21.41
C ILE A 13 12.76 -9.87 -19.93
N LYS A 14 13.67 -10.56 -19.22
CA LYS A 14 13.52 -10.84 -17.79
C LYS A 14 13.37 -9.56 -16.96
N ASP A 15 14.17 -8.54 -17.26
CA ASP A 15 14.07 -7.25 -16.57
C ASP A 15 12.73 -6.56 -16.86
N ARG A 16 12.27 -6.57 -18.09
CA ARG A 16 10.95 -6.02 -18.46
C ARG A 16 9.81 -6.74 -17.73
N ILE A 17 9.86 -8.07 -17.63
CA ILE A 17 8.88 -8.87 -16.90
C ILE A 17 8.87 -8.46 -15.42
N LYS A 18 10.05 -8.42 -14.77
CA LYS A 18 10.16 -8.00 -13.36
C LYS A 18 9.60 -6.60 -13.13
N HIS A 19 9.96 -5.63 -13.98
CA HIS A 19 9.42 -4.27 -13.88
C HIS A 19 7.88 -4.24 -14.01
N SER A 20 7.33 -5.03 -14.92
CA SER A 20 5.88 -5.11 -15.10
C SER A 20 5.18 -5.73 -13.90
N GLN A 21 5.75 -6.78 -13.32
CA GLN A 21 5.24 -7.41 -12.09
C GLN A 21 5.25 -6.43 -10.91
N ILE A 22 6.35 -5.68 -10.73
CA ILE A 22 6.47 -4.66 -9.68
C ILE A 22 5.41 -3.58 -9.85
N LYS A 23 5.24 -3.04 -11.08
CA LYS A 23 4.22 -2.02 -11.36
C LYS A 23 2.81 -2.53 -11.04
N ALA A 24 2.49 -3.75 -11.45
CA ALA A 24 1.19 -4.34 -11.16
C ALA A 24 0.97 -4.49 -9.63
N SER A 25 1.96 -5.00 -8.92
CA SER A 25 1.88 -5.18 -7.47
C SER A 25 1.75 -3.86 -6.70
N VAL A 26 2.45 -2.80 -7.14
CA VAL A 26 2.31 -1.45 -6.56
C VAL A 26 0.90 -0.91 -6.79
N LYS A 27 0.32 -1.10 -7.99
CA LYS A 27 -1.06 -0.68 -8.27
C LYS A 27 -2.06 -1.43 -7.40
N VAL A 28 -1.93 -2.75 -7.30
CA VAL A 28 -2.79 -3.58 -6.44
C VAL A 28 -2.71 -3.14 -4.98
N ASN A 29 -1.51 -2.89 -4.46
CA ASN A 29 -1.32 -2.37 -3.12
C ASN A 29 -2.03 -1.03 -2.93
N TYR A 30 -1.93 -0.14 -3.91
CA TYR A 30 -2.59 1.17 -3.85
C TYR A 30 -4.11 1.03 -3.78
N GLU A 31 -4.71 0.22 -4.65
CA GLU A 31 -6.17 -0.02 -4.68
C GLU A 31 -6.67 -0.66 -3.37
N LEU A 32 -5.91 -1.62 -2.82
CA LEU A 32 -6.22 -2.22 -1.52
C LEU A 32 -6.21 -1.17 -0.40
N LEU A 33 -5.22 -0.29 -0.38
CA LEU A 33 -5.10 0.75 0.65
C LEU A 33 -6.11 1.86 0.43
N ASP A 34 -6.50 2.14 -0.79
CA ASP A 34 -7.61 3.03 -1.12
C ASP A 34 -8.92 2.51 -0.53
N LEU A 35 -9.21 1.24 -0.75
CA LEU A 35 -10.36 0.57 -0.12
C LEU A 35 -10.28 0.63 1.42
N TYR A 36 -9.11 0.39 2.02
CA TYR A 36 -8.95 0.45 3.48
C TYR A 36 -9.15 1.88 4.01
N TRP A 37 -8.72 2.88 3.27
CA TRP A 37 -8.94 4.28 3.62
C TRP A 37 -10.42 4.63 3.65
N ASP A 38 -11.16 4.23 2.63
CA ASP A 38 -12.60 4.42 2.55
C ASP A 38 -13.34 3.69 3.65
N ILE A 39 -13.00 2.41 3.90
CA ILE A 39 -13.57 1.65 5.03
C ILE A 39 -13.27 2.34 6.35
N GLY A 40 -12.05 2.83 6.57
CA GLY A 40 -11.66 3.57 7.77
C GLY A 40 -12.51 4.83 7.97
N ARG A 41 -12.68 5.61 6.91
CA ARG A 41 -13.56 6.80 6.88
C ARG A 41 -14.98 6.46 7.26
N ASP A 42 -15.55 5.44 6.64
CA ASP A 42 -16.93 5.02 6.86
C ASP A 42 -17.15 4.51 8.29
N ILE A 43 -16.22 3.71 8.84
CA ILE A 43 -16.28 3.26 10.23
C ILE A 43 -16.25 4.47 11.17
N VAL A 44 -15.36 5.44 10.96
CA VAL A 44 -15.27 6.64 11.80
C VAL A 44 -16.54 7.48 11.70
N ALA A 45 -17.07 7.68 10.50
CA ALA A 45 -18.30 8.40 10.28
C ALA A 45 -19.50 7.75 10.98
N LYS A 46 -19.64 6.42 10.87
CA LYS A 46 -20.69 5.66 11.54
C LYS A 46 -20.57 5.70 13.07
N GLN A 47 -19.36 5.62 13.61
CA GLN A 47 -19.11 5.65 15.06
C GLN A 47 -19.30 7.02 15.72
N LYS A 48 -19.46 8.11 14.97
CA LYS A 48 -19.97 9.38 15.52
C LYS A 48 -21.40 9.23 16.09
N ASN A 49 -22.14 8.21 15.64
CA ASN A 49 -23.44 7.88 16.17
C ASN A 49 -23.33 6.77 17.23
N ALA A 50 -23.82 7.02 18.45
CA ALA A 50 -23.71 6.11 19.61
C ALA A 50 -24.23 4.68 19.40
N LYS A 51 -25.05 4.44 18.36
CA LYS A 51 -25.54 3.10 17.98
C LYS A 51 -24.44 2.18 17.44
N TRP A 52 -23.30 2.71 17.03
CA TRP A 52 -22.23 1.99 16.32
C TRP A 52 -20.98 1.85 17.22
N SER A 53 -21.12 1.09 18.32
CA SER A 53 -20.03 0.78 19.24
C SER A 53 -18.99 -0.17 18.60
N ASP A 54 -17.93 -0.51 19.32
CA ASP A 54 -16.92 -1.47 18.87
C ASP A 54 -17.47 -2.89 18.60
N ALA A 55 -18.62 -3.25 19.19
CA ALA A 55 -19.33 -4.50 18.89
C ALA A 55 -19.76 -4.61 17.43
N PHE A 56 -20.06 -3.48 16.78
CA PHE A 56 -20.34 -3.40 15.35
C PHE A 56 -19.21 -3.97 14.48
N LEU A 57 -17.94 -3.72 14.82
CA LEU A 57 -16.80 -4.24 14.04
C LEU A 57 -16.78 -5.78 14.05
N THR A 58 -17.25 -6.41 15.08
CA THR A 58 -17.36 -7.88 15.14
C THR A 58 -18.42 -8.40 14.16
N THR A 59 -19.58 -7.72 14.07
CA THR A 59 -20.62 -8.06 13.11
C THR A 59 -20.14 -7.82 11.68
N MET A 60 -19.57 -6.64 11.42
CA MET A 60 -18.99 -6.28 10.12
C MET A 60 -17.94 -7.30 9.67
N SER A 61 -17.04 -7.71 10.57
CA SER A 61 -16.02 -8.72 10.29
C SER A 61 -16.65 -10.05 9.85
N LYS A 62 -17.66 -10.53 10.59
CA LYS A 62 -18.36 -11.78 10.24
C LYS A 62 -19.04 -11.73 8.89
N ASP A 63 -19.73 -10.62 8.60
CA ASP A 63 -20.46 -10.44 7.34
C ASP A 63 -19.49 -10.37 6.14
N LEU A 64 -18.38 -9.63 6.29
CA LEU A 64 -17.35 -9.53 5.25
C LEU A 64 -16.64 -10.86 5.02
N GLN A 65 -16.23 -11.56 6.08
CA GLN A 65 -15.57 -12.87 5.97
C GLN A 65 -16.49 -13.96 5.40
N LYS A 66 -17.79 -13.86 5.66
CA LYS A 66 -18.79 -14.76 5.05
C LYS A 66 -18.91 -14.53 3.55
N THR A 67 -18.85 -13.26 3.12
CA THR A 67 -19.00 -12.88 1.70
C THR A 67 -17.69 -13.07 0.93
N PHE A 68 -16.54 -12.80 1.60
CA PHE A 68 -15.20 -12.87 1.04
C PHE A 68 -14.32 -13.79 1.89
N PRO A 69 -14.56 -15.12 1.87
CA PRO A 69 -13.90 -16.06 2.75
C PRO A 69 -12.39 -16.15 2.54
N ASP A 70 -11.94 -15.82 1.33
CA ASP A 70 -10.54 -15.90 0.93
C ASP A 70 -9.74 -14.60 1.25
N MET A 71 -10.42 -13.56 1.78
CA MET A 71 -9.79 -12.30 2.16
C MET A 71 -9.50 -12.24 3.66
N SER A 72 -8.25 -12.39 4.06
CA SER A 72 -7.83 -12.28 5.49
C SER A 72 -7.90 -10.85 6.04
N GLY A 73 -7.98 -9.85 5.17
CA GLY A 73 -7.95 -8.43 5.49
C GLY A 73 -9.12 -7.92 6.36
N PHE A 74 -10.21 -8.68 6.54
CA PHE A 74 -11.42 -8.26 7.25
C PHE A 74 -11.56 -8.83 8.66
N SER A 75 -10.48 -9.26 9.31
CA SER A 75 -10.53 -9.62 10.73
C SER A 75 -10.87 -8.40 11.61
N VAL A 76 -11.52 -8.64 12.75
CA VAL A 76 -11.86 -7.56 13.72
C VAL A 76 -10.63 -6.72 14.06
N GLN A 77 -9.48 -7.36 14.26
CA GLN A 77 -8.23 -6.67 14.58
C GLN A 77 -7.79 -5.78 13.43
N ASN A 78 -7.87 -6.26 12.18
CA ASN A 78 -7.48 -5.45 11.03
C ASN A 78 -8.46 -4.30 10.79
N LEU A 79 -9.77 -4.49 10.96
CA LEU A 79 -10.76 -3.41 10.91
C LEU A 79 -10.51 -2.33 11.97
N LYS A 80 -10.08 -2.72 13.18
CA LYS A 80 -9.63 -1.75 14.19
C LYS A 80 -8.39 -1.00 13.76
N SER A 81 -7.42 -1.68 13.14
CA SER A 81 -6.20 -1.06 12.60
C SER A 81 -6.52 -0.10 11.45
N ILE A 82 -7.42 -0.47 10.54
CA ILE A 82 -7.89 0.37 9.43
C ILE A 82 -8.56 1.65 9.96
N ARG A 83 -9.47 1.51 10.93
CA ARG A 83 -10.08 2.66 11.60
C ARG A 83 -9.06 3.58 12.27
N TYR A 84 -8.09 2.99 13.00
CA TYR A 84 -7.04 3.74 13.68
C TYR A 84 -6.15 4.46 12.68
N TRP A 85 -5.77 3.81 11.60
CA TRP A 85 -4.97 4.38 10.52
C TRP A 85 -5.62 5.62 9.91
N TYR A 86 -6.90 5.54 9.54
CA TYR A 86 -7.65 6.69 9.06
C TYR A 86 -7.69 7.82 10.10
N LYS A 87 -7.99 7.50 11.37
CA LYS A 87 -8.01 8.50 12.45
C LYS A 87 -6.66 9.16 12.68
N PHE A 88 -5.59 8.37 12.64
CA PHE A 88 -4.23 8.85 12.89
C PHE A 88 -3.84 9.95 11.91
N TYR A 89 -4.16 9.81 10.63
CA TYR A 89 -3.84 10.81 9.61
C TYR A 89 -4.92 11.88 9.41
N ASN A 90 -6.13 11.73 9.94
CA ASN A 90 -7.26 12.66 9.81
C ASN A 90 -7.69 13.29 11.16
N SER A 91 -6.81 13.35 12.16
CA SER A 91 -7.14 14.04 13.41
C SER A 91 -7.03 15.55 13.24
N ASP A 92 -8.10 16.27 13.63
CA ASP A 92 -8.14 17.75 13.62
C ASP A 92 -7.03 18.38 14.50
N GLU A 93 -6.50 17.63 15.48
CA GLU A 93 -5.44 18.04 16.39
C GLU A 93 -4.10 18.31 15.70
N ASN A 94 -3.92 17.83 14.46
CA ASN A 94 -2.64 17.94 13.75
C ASN A 94 -2.50 19.23 12.92
N GLY A 95 -3.48 20.15 12.95
CA GLY A 95 -3.39 21.44 12.26
C GLY A 95 -3.33 21.37 10.73
N LEU A 96 -3.68 20.23 10.15
CA LEU A 96 -3.69 20.00 8.71
C LEU A 96 -5.02 20.51 8.14
N GLN A 97 -5.08 21.80 7.82
CA GLN A 97 -6.31 22.45 7.38
C GLN A 97 -6.48 22.56 5.86
N ALA A 98 -5.46 22.26 5.07
CA ALA A 98 -5.55 22.37 3.62
C ALA A 98 -5.90 21.03 2.97
N VAL A 99 -6.92 20.99 2.13
CA VAL A 99 -7.34 19.81 1.34
C VAL A 99 -6.17 19.23 0.54
N SER A 100 -5.32 20.09 -0.03
CA SER A 100 -4.13 19.67 -0.77
C SER A 100 -3.10 18.89 0.07
N GLN A 101 -2.99 19.18 1.36
CA GLN A 101 -2.12 18.43 2.27
C GLN A 101 -2.70 17.05 2.59
N MET A 102 -4.02 16.96 2.72
CA MET A 102 -4.69 15.67 2.95
C MET A 102 -4.55 14.73 1.76
N GLU A 103 -4.78 15.21 0.55
CA GLU A 103 -4.57 14.44 -0.68
C GLU A 103 -3.13 13.94 -0.81
N LEU A 104 -2.19 14.77 -0.36
CA LEU A 104 -0.79 14.46 -0.33
C LEU A 104 -0.46 13.31 0.62
N ILE A 105 -0.92 13.43 1.88
CA ILE A 105 -0.77 12.42 2.92
C ILE A 105 -1.37 11.09 2.47
N GLU A 106 -2.59 11.14 1.97
CA GLU A 106 -3.31 9.97 1.46
C GLU A 106 -2.50 9.24 0.38
N LYS A 107 -1.93 9.98 -0.57
CA LYS A 107 -1.07 9.44 -1.61
C LYS A 107 0.20 8.79 -1.07
N MET A 108 0.84 9.40 -0.08
CA MET A 108 2.04 8.86 0.57
C MET A 108 1.76 7.57 1.32
N VAL A 109 0.72 7.55 2.16
CA VAL A 109 0.39 6.38 2.99
C VAL A 109 -0.07 5.19 2.14
N LYS A 110 -0.71 5.43 1.00
CA LYS A 110 -1.09 4.40 0.03
C LYS A 110 0.10 3.91 -0.82
N GLY A 111 1.21 4.65 -0.84
CA GLY A 111 2.43 4.32 -1.58
C GLY A 111 3.29 3.21 -0.96
N ILE A 112 3.04 2.81 0.29
CA ILE A 112 3.78 1.75 1.00
C ILE A 112 2.84 0.62 1.43
N PRO A 113 3.32 -0.64 1.54
CA PRO A 113 2.47 -1.78 1.90
C PRO A 113 1.80 -1.63 3.27
N TRP A 114 0.65 -2.30 3.46
CA TRP A 114 -0.14 -2.24 4.69
C TRP A 114 0.66 -2.54 5.97
N GLY A 115 1.51 -3.57 5.94
CA GLY A 115 2.35 -3.92 7.08
C GLY A 115 3.33 -2.82 7.52
N TYR A 116 3.77 -1.96 6.60
CA TYR A 116 4.59 -0.77 6.91
C TYR A 116 3.73 0.31 7.57
N ASN A 117 2.56 0.59 7.02
CA ASN A 117 1.61 1.54 7.63
C ASN A 117 1.27 1.16 9.07
N GLN A 118 1.03 -0.14 9.33
CA GLN A 118 0.78 -0.63 10.69
C GLN A 118 1.95 -0.35 11.63
N ARG A 119 3.20 -0.60 11.21
CA ARG A 119 4.39 -0.34 12.03
C ARG A 119 4.53 1.14 12.35
N ILE A 120 4.38 1.99 11.34
CA ILE A 120 4.53 3.43 11.47
C ILE A 120 3.46 4.00 12.40
N MET A 121 2.17 3.74 12.16
CA MET A 121 1.09 4.32 12.95
C MET A 121 1.05 3.88 14.42
N TYR A 122 1.65 2.72 14.74
CA TYR A 122 1.73 2.25 16.13
C TYR A 122 3.01 2.65 16.85
N LYS A 123 4.08 3.01 16.12
CA LYS A 123 5.36 3.37 16.73
C LYS A 123 5.64 4.87 16.69
N CYS A 124 5.13 5.60 15.71
CA CYS A 124 5.32 7.05 15.60
C CYS A 124 4.36 7.81 16.51
N LYS A 125 4.84 8.93 17.05
CA LYS A 125 4.09 9.76 18.02
C LYS A 125 3.08 10.69 17.34
N ASP A 126 3.44 11.16 16.16
CA ASP A 126 2.65 12.13 15.41
C ASP A 126 2.76 11.91 13.90
N ILE A 127 1.96 12.65 13.14
CA ILE A 127 1.92 12.58 11.67
C ILE A 127 3.26 12.99 11.05
N GLN A 128 3.96 13.97 11.60
CA GLN A 128 5.20 14.48 11.02
C GLN A 128 6.29 13.40 11.08
N GLU A 129 6.42 12.73 12.22
CA GLU A 129 7.31 11.60 12.38
C GLU A 129 6.92 10.44 11.43
N ALA A 130 5.62 10.15 11.32
CA ALA A 130 5.13 9.10 10.43
C ALA A 130 5.46 9.40 8.96
N LEU A 131 5.16 10.60 8.47
CA LEU A 131 5.45 11.00 7.10
C LEU A 131 6.95 11.00 6.79
N PHE A 132 7.79 11.39 7.76
CA PHE A 132 9.23 11.27 7.63
C PHE A 132 9.67 9.83 7.35
N TYR A 133 9.16 8.86 8.14
CA TYR A 133 9.52 7.45 7.94
C TYR A 133 8.93 6.87 6.67
N ILE A 134 7.73 7.29 6.26
CA ILE A 134 7.17 6.90 4.96
C ILE A 134 8.09 7.38 3.84
N GLN A 135 8.44 8.67 3.82
CA GLN A 135 9.31 9.25 2.80
C GLN A 135 10.66 8.54 2.76
N LYS A 136 11.30 8.35 3.94
CA LYS A 136 12.59 7.65 4.03
C LYS A 136 12.51 6.20 3.55
N THR A 137 11.39 5.52 3.82
CA THR A 137 11.15 4.16 3.33
C THR A 137 11.07 4.14 1.80
N MET A 138 10.36 5.09 1.22
CA MET A 138 10.23 5.21 -0.24
C MET A 138 11.55 5.58 -0.91
N ASP A 139 12.27 6.57 -0.36
CA ASP A 139 13.54 7.08 -0.92
C ASP A 139 14.66 6.03 -0.89
N ASN A 140 14.69 5.20 0.15
CA ASN A 140 15.78 4.24 0.38
C ASN A 140 15.38 2.78 0.12
N GLY A 141 14.11 2.51 -0.23
CA GLY A 141 13.62 1.16 -0.45
C GLY A 141 13.74 0.24 0.76
N TRP A 142 13.54 0.79 1.97
CA TRP A 142 13.75 0.01 3.20
C TRP A 142 12.83 -1.19 3.30
N SER A 143 13.40 -2.33 3.73
CA SER A 143 12.60 -3.45 4.19
C SER A 143 11.87 -3.09 5.50
N ARG A 144 10.82 -3.84 5.83
CA ARG A 144 10.06 -3.63 7.08
C ARG A 144 10.95 -3.71 8.32
N THR A 145 11.91 -4.62 8.35
CA THR A 145 12.87 -4.79 9.45
C THR A 145 13.78 -3.56 9.57
N VAL A 146 14.30 -3.05 8.45
CA VAL A 146 15.12 -1.83 8.43
C VAL A 146 14.32 -0.63 8.92
N LEU A 147 13.08 -0.45 8.44
CA LEU A 147 12.19 0.60 8.92
C LEU A 147 12.00 0.54 10.45
N GLU A 148 11.71 -0.64 11.00
CA GLU A 148 11.56 -0.83 12.44
C GLU A 148 12.82 -0.43 13.21
N HIS A 149 14.00 -0.85 12.77
CA HIS A 149 15.26 -0.45 13.38
C HIS A 149 15.51 1.05 13.32
N GLN A 150 15.14 1.71 12.22
CA GLN A 150 15.29 3.16 12.10
C GLN A 150 14.33 3.92 13.03
N ILE A 151 13.11 3.43 13.21
CA ILE A 151 12.14 4.01 14.16
C ILE A 151 12.66 3.81 15.59
N ASP A 152 13.03 2.60 15.96
CA ASP A 152 13.49 2.25 17.30
C ASP A 152 14.81 2.97 17.66
N GLY A 153 15.68 3.18 16.66
CA GLY A 153 16.89 3.98 16.77
C GLY A 153 16.65 5.49 16.82
N GLY A 154 15.41 5.98 16.69
CA GLY A 154 15.05 7.40 16.80
C GLY A 154 15.64 8.26 15.69
N LEU A 155 15.71 7.77 14.45
CA LEU A 155 16.28 8.50 13.31
C LEU A 155 15.62 9.89 13.12
N TYR A 156 14.30 9.98 13.29
CA TYR A 156 13.55 11.24 13.20
C TYR A 156 14.08 12.28 14.20
N SER A 157 14.31 11.90 15.44
CA SER A 157 14.83 12.80 16.47
C SER A 157 16.23 13.30 16.16
N ARG A 158 17.05 12.49 15.46
CA ARG A 158 18.43 12.81 15.11
C ARG A 158 18.56 13.68 13.85
N GLN A 159 17.67 13.47 12.89
CA GLN A 159 17.76 14.11 11.56
C GLN A 159 16.55 14.96 11.21
N GLY A 160 15.38 14.71 11.83
CA GLY A 160 14.12 14.92 11.17
C GLY A 160 13.32 16.17 11.54
N LYS A 161 13.65 16.90 12.58
CA LYS A 161 12.84 18.05 12.97
C LYS A 161 12.86 19.21 11.95
N ALA A 162 13.70 19.15 10.94
CA ALA A 162 13.91 20.22 9.96
C ALA A 162 13.24 19.99 8.59
N VAL A 163 12.57 18.86 8.35
CA VAL A 163 12.03 18.53 7.02
C VAL A 163 10.55 18.87 6.94
N THR A 164 10.25 20.13 6.64
CA THR A 164 8.86 20.60 6.47
C THR A 164 8.41 20.70 5.01
N ASN A 165 9.28 20.45 4.03
CA ASN A 165 8.95 20.49 2.60
C ASN A 165 9.05 19.10 1.97
N PHE A 166 7.97 18.33 2.06
CA PHE A 166 7.82 17.09 1.31
C PHE A 166 7.60 17.41 -0.19
N GLN A 167 8.67 17.38 -0.97
CA GLN A 167 8.51 17.33 -2.42
C GLN A 167 8.11 15.93 -2.81
N LEU A 168 6.87 15.78 -3.26
CA LEU A 168 6.36 14.51 -3.79
C LEU A 168 7.05 14.15 -5.10
N LYS A 169 8.07 13.39 -5.01
CA LYS A 169 8.46 12.45 -6.04
C LYS A 169 8.13 11.06 -5.51
N LEU A 170 7.20 10.36 -6.15
CA LEU A 170 7.08 8.92 -5.96
C LEU A 170 8.38 8.31 -6.51
N PRO A 171 9.26 7.74 -5.66
CA PRO A 171 10.48 7.14 -6.14
C PRO A 171 10.15 5.93 -7.02
N GLU A 172 10.99 5.65 -7.98
CA GLU A 172 10.98 4.37 -8.69
C GLU A 172 11.03 3.25 -7.67
N PRO A 173 10.28 2.12 -7.86
CA PRO A 173 10.28 1.00 -6.91
C PRO A 173 11.70 0.49 -6.70
N GLN A 174 12.20 0.65 -5.49
CA GLN A 174 13.53 0.15 -5.14
C GLN A 174 13.46 -1.31 -4.66
N SER A 175 14.56 -2.05 -4.77
CA SER A 175 14.56 -3.51 -4.73
C SER A 175 13.85 -4.13 -3.53
N ASP A 176 14.17 -3.71 -2.30
CA ASP A 176 13.62 -4.34 -1.09
C ASP A 176 12.13 -4.02 -0.89
N LEU A 177 11.73 -2.76 -1.10
CA LEU A 177 10.32 -2.34 -0.99
C LEU A 177 9.48 -2.99 -2.10
N ALA A 178 10.01 -3.06 -3.32
CA ALA A 178 9.36 -3.72 -4.44
C ALA A 178 9.18 -5.22 -4.17
N GLU A 179 10.20 -5.90 -3.66
CA GLU A 179 10.12 -7.31 -3.28
C GLU A 179 9.12 -7.56 -2.16
N GLN A 180 9.09 -6.68 -1.13
CA GLN A 180 8.10 -6.76 -0.05
C GLN A 180 6.68 -6.48 -0.55
N THR A 181 6.50 -5.59 -1.52
CA THR A 181 5.20 -5.33 -2.14
C THR A 181 4.71 -6.53 -2.95
N LEU A 182 5.60 -7.22 -3.67
CA LEU A 182 5.30 -8.45 -4.39
C LEU A 182 4.92 -9.60 -3.44
N LYS A 183 5.56 -9.68 -2.28
CA LYS A 183 5.34 -10.75 -1.28
C LYS A 183 4.26 -10.38 -0.25
N ASN A 184 3.55 -9.27 -0.43
CA ASN A 184 2.54 -8.85 0.52
C ASN A 184 1.29 -9.76 0.43
N PRO A 185 0.99 -10.58 1.44
CA PRO A 185 -0.14 -11.51 1.40
C PRO A 185 -1.48 -10.81 1.22
N TYR A 186 -1.65 -9.59 1.73
CA TYR A 186 -2.88 -8.82 1.56
C TYR A 186 -3.16 -8.45 0.11
N ASN A 187 -2.13 -8.27 -0.72
CA ASN A 187 -2.32 -8.02 -2.14
C ASN A 187 -2.86 -9.25 -2.86
N PHE A 188 -2.34 -10.44 -2.53
CA PHE A 188 -2.83 -11.70 -3.08
C PHE A 188 -4.25 -12.02 -2.62
N ASP A 189 -4.53 -11.84 -1.33
CA ASP A 189 -5.88 -12.02 -0.78
C ASP A 189 -6.90 -11.07 -1.45
N PHE A 190 -6.50 -9.82 -1.68
CA PHE A 190 -7.35 -8.82 -2.35
C PHE A 190 -7.68 -9.20 -3.79
N LEU A 191 -6.74 -9.83 -4.50
CA LEU A 191 -6.95 -10.30 -5.86
C LEU A 191 -7.75 -11.62 -5.93
N THR A 192 -8.10 -12.21 -4.78
CA THR A 192 -8.80 -13.50 -4.66
C THR A 192 -8.01 -14.65 -5.30
N LEU A 193 -6.68 -14.55 -5.28
CA LEU A 193 -5.78 -15.58 -5.80
C LEU A 193 -5.59 -16.63 -4.70
N ARG A 194 -6.28 -17.76 -4.79
CA ARG A 194 -6.13 -18.91 -3.85
C ARG A 194 -4.81 -19.62 -4.08
N GLU A 195 -4.22 -20.18 -3.01
CA GLU A 195 -3.05 -21.10 -3.10
C GLU A 195 -3.32 -22.37 -3.93
N GLU A 196 -4.59 -22.69 -4.20
CA GLU A 196 -5.03 -23.87 -4.96
C GLU A 196 -5.47 -23.57 -6.40
N TYR A 197 -5.10 -22.42 -6.97
CA TYR A 197 -5.38 -22.19 -8.37
C TYR A 197 -4.55 -23.11 -9.25
N ASP A 198 -5.21 -23.76 -10.20
CA ASP A 198 -4.57 -24.33 -11.38
C ASP A 198 -3.73 -23.24 -12.04
N GLU A 199 -2.46 -23.51 -12.30
CA GLU A 199 -1.47 -22.56 -12.86
C GLU A 199 -2.01 -21.78 -14.07
N LYS A 200 -2.96 -22.38 -14.78
CA LYS A 200 -3.64 -21.85 -15.95
C LYS A 200 -4.67 -20.73 -15.61
N GLU A 201 -5.43 -20.88 -14.52
CA GLU A 201 -6.41 -19.85 -14.08
C GLU A 201 -5.70 -18.62 -13.50
N LEU A 202 -4.57 -18.85 -12.82
CA LEU A 202 -3.69 -17.78 -12.33
C LEU A 202 -3.10 -16.98 -13.51
N GLU A 203 -2.65 -17.68 -14.54
CA GLU A 203 -2.10 -17.08 -15.76
C GLU A 203 -3.17 -16.27 -16.51
N GLU A 204 -4.38 -16.78 -16.67
CA GLU A 204 -5.50 -16.09 -17.32
C GLU A 204 -5.98 -14.85 -16.51
N ALA A 205 -6.07 -14.95 -15.18
CA ALA A 205 -6.44 -13.82 -14.33
C ALA A 205 -5.37 -12.73 -14.34
N LEU A 206 -4.09 -13.09 -14.29
CA LEU A 206 -2.97 -12.16 -14.41
C LEU A 206 -2.91 -11.52 -15.79
N ILE A 207 -3.10 -12.29 -16.86
CA ILE A 207 -3.10 -11.78 -18.25
C ILE A 207 -4.26 -10.80 -18.46
N ASN A 208 -5.45 -11.10 -17.97
CA ASN A 208 -6.61 -10.21 -18.10
C ASN A 208 -6.41 -8.88 -17.35
N GLN A 209 -5.87 -8.93 -16.14
CA GLN A 209 -5.58 -7.71 -15.37
C GLN A 209 -4.40 -6.92 -15.95
N ILE A 210 -3.34 -7.60 -16.40
CA ILE A 210 -2.22 -6.96 -17.10
C ILE A 210 -2.69 -6.35 -18.41
N THR A 211 -3.58 -6.99 -19.14
CA THR A 211 -4.14 -6.50 -20.40
C THR A 211 -4.99 -5.24 -20.18
N GLN A 212 -5.85 -5.22 -19.17
CA GLN A 212 -6.61 -4.02 -18.80
C GLN A 212 -5.68 -2.87 -18.38
N PHE A 213 -4.66 -3.15 -17.58
CA PHE A 213 -3.67 -2.16 -17.16
C PHE A 213 -2.85 -1.60 -18.34
N LEU A 214 -2.46 -2.43 -19.30
CA LEU A 214 -1.75 -2.00 -20.50
C LEU A 214 -2.65 -1.17 -21.45
N LEU A 215 -3.94 -1.47 -21.52
CA LEU A 215 -4.93 -0.68 -22.26
C LEU A 215 -5.12 0.72 -21.64
N GLU A 216 -5.19 0.82 -20.31
CA GLU A 216 -5.27 2.10 -19.59
C GLU A 216 -4.00 2.96 -19.79
N LEU A 217 -2.82 2.35 -19.78
CA LEU A 217 -1.55 3.04 -20.07
C LEU A 217 -1.45 3.49 -21.54
N GLY A 218 -1.96 2.67 -22.48
CA GLY A 218 -1.99 3.00 -23.91
C GLY A 218 -2.90 4.18 -24.23
N THR A 219 -4.03 4.30 -23.56
CA THR A 219 -4.96 5.43 -23.71
C THR A 219 -4.43 6.73 -23.08
N SER A 220 -3.62 6.61 -22.00
CA SER A 220 -3.01 7.78 -21.33
C SER A 220 -1.88 8.41 -22.15
N THR A 221 -1.22 7.67 -23.01
CA THR A 221 -0.16 8.17 -23.93
C THR A 221 -0.71 8.76 -25.22
N ALA A 222 -1.91 8.38 -25.64
CA ALA A 222 -2.56 8.89 -26.86
C ALA A 222 -3.19 10.30 -26.71
N LEU A 223 -3.31 10.81 -25.48
CA LEU A 223 -3.86 12.15 -25.16
C LEU A 223 -2.76 13.22 -24.98
N ARG A 224 -1.51 12.93 -25.34
CA ARG A 224 -0.38 13.87 -25.23
C ARG A 224 0.38 14.08 -26.56
N ASN A 225 -0.34 14.07 -27.67
CA ASN A 225 0.17 14.59 -28.95
C ASN A 225 -0.78 15.66 -29.50
#